data_bf305e5a06e07c3d704ef24f24436e49
#
_entry.id   bf305e5a06e07c3d704ef24f24436e49
#
_cell.length_a   1.000
_cell.length_b   1.000
_cell.length_c   1.000
_cell.angle_alpha   90.00
_cell.angle_beta   90.00
_cell.angle_gamma   90.00
#
_symmetry.space_group_name_H-M   'P 1'
#
loop_
_entity.id
_entity.type
_entity.pdbx_description
1 polymer ?
#
loop_
_entity_poly.entity_id
_entity_poly.type
_entity_poly.pdbx_seq_one_letter_code
_entity_poly.pdbx_strand_id
1 'polypeptide(L)'
;MKALPVVVLVLALAVSLAAAPGEPLWRMKADYVEACSCHLFCQCYFSDSHGHKHAEHPFCEFNMAVTVREGHSGNVDLANTKYWLTGDLGDKWGTEKKATWVTVSFDPKTTQAQRDALAPIILKTYGLEWGELKVQEAPIEIRQSGDIVEAKLADGKQAYLKLQREPGIDGKGVVLKNVKYFEAVQNDGFQMYKSIEHRADLPGHQFSYSDRNAFLITIVSQETSSR
;
A
#
# COMPACT_ATOMS: atom_id res chain seq x y z
N MET A 1 31.56 -42.58 -57.93
CA MET A 1 31.09 -41.25 -57.53
C MET A 1 30.55 -41.39 -56.10
N LYS A 2 31.27 -40.86 -55.09
CA LYS A 2 30.87 -40.96 -53.67
C LYS A 2 30.27 -39.60 -53.28
N ALA A 3 28.99 -39.57 -52.84
CA ALA A 3 28.34 -38.39 -52.36
C ALA A 3 28.71 -38.15 -50.89
N LEU A 4 29.23 -36.96 -50.58
CA LEU A 4 29.44 -36.46 -49.19
C LEU A 4 28.12 -35.93 -48.59
N PRO A 5 27.78 -36.26 -47.35
CA PRO A 5 26.66 -35.63 -46.70
C PRO A 5 27.08 -34.26 -46.14
N VAL A 6 26.29 -33.23 -46.47
CA VAL A 6 26.40 -31.90 -45.90
C VAL A 6 25.69 -31.92 -44.56
N VAL A 7 26.42 -31.76 -43.45
CA VAL A 7 25.89 -31.56 -42.12
C VAL A 7 25.63 -30.08 -41.92
N VAL A 8 24.36 -29.69 -41.87
CA VAL A 8 23.91 -28.31 -41.51
C VAL A 8 23.86 -28.21 -40.00
N LEU A 9 24.82 -27.49 -39.42
CA LEU A 9 24.87 -27.18 -38.00
C LEU A 9 23.94 -25.97 -37.72
N VAL A 10 22.76 -26.22 -37.17
CA VAL A 10 21.84 -25.16 -36.69
C VAL A 10 22.32 -24.71 -35.32
N LEU A 11 23.03 -23.55 -35.28
CA LEU A 11 23.35 -22.87 -34.03
C LEU A 11 22.08 -22.17 -33.50
N ALA A 12 21.45 -22.75 -32.47
CA ALA A 12 20.40 -22.08 -31.72
C ALA A 12 21.03 -20.99 -30.85
N LEU A 13 20.93 -19.70 -31.26
CA LEU A 13 21.24 -18.56 -30.40
C LEU A 13 20.18 -18.50 -29.26
N ALA A 14 20.54 -18.96 -28.08
CA ALA A 14 19.80 -18.63 -26.87
C ALA A 14 20.06 -17.15 -26.54
N VAL A 15 19.12 -16.28 -26.91
CA VAL A 15 19.12 -14.88 -26.48
C VAL A 15 18.69 -14.89 -25.01
N SER A 16 19.67 -14.86 -24.12
CA SER A 16 19.42 -14.53 -22.71
C SER A 16 18.99 -13.08 -22.67
N LEU A 17 17.68 -12.81 -22.42
CA LEU A 17 17.23 -11.49 -22.01
C LEU A 17 17.81 -11.21 -20.62
N ALA A 18 19.02 -10.69 -20.57
CA ALA A 18 19.55 -10.06 -19.38
C ALA A 18 18.75 -8.76 -19.18
N ALA A 19 18.11 -8.60 -18.02
CA ALA A 19 17.51 -7.33 -17.63
C ALA A 19 18.56 -6.22 -17.79
N ALA A 20 18.15 -5.08 -18.36
CA ALA A 20 19.06 -3.95 -18.54
C ALA A 20 19.64 -3.54 -17.17
N PRO A 21 20.95 -3.22 -17.06
CA PRO A 21 21.54 -2.79 -15.81
C PRO A 21 20.86 -1.50 -15.34
N GLY A 22 20.09 -1.58 -14.23
CA GLY A 22 19.47 -0.43 -13.58
C GLY A 22 17.97 -0.49 -13.35
N GLU A 23 17.23 -1.47 -13.91
CA GLU A 23 15.81 -1.63 -13.56
C GLU A 23 15.66 -2.35 -12.21
N PRO A 24 14.76 -1.85 -11.33
CA PRO A 24 14.50 -2.51 -10.05
C PRO A 24 13.87 -3.89 -10.26
N LEU A 25 14.21 -4.87 -9.40
CA LEU A 25 13.60 -6.21 -9.46
C LEU A 25 12.08 -6.18 -9.26
N TRP A 26 11.60 -5.17 -8.52
CA TRP A 26 10.18 -4.87 -8.39
C TRP A 26 9.96 -3.36 -8.29
N ARG A 27 8.83 -2.93 -8.81
CA ARG A 27 8.33 -1.56 -8.70
C ARG A 27 6.81 -1.59 -8.61
N MET A 28 6.24 -0.74 -7.78
CA MET A 28 4.81 -0.58 -7.61
C MET A 28 4.47 0.90 -7.51
N LYS A 29 3.49 1.36 -8.29
CA LYS A 29 2.83 2.64 -8.13
C LYS A 29 1.38 2.38 -7.76
N ALA A 30 0.94 2.92 -6.62
CA ALA A 30 -0.35 2.58 -6.07
C ALA A 30 -1.03 3.78 -5.42
N ASP A 31 -2.37 3.77 -5.49
CA ASP A 31 -3.23 4.71 -4.79
C ASP A 31 -3.68 4.13 -3.47
N TYR A 32 -3.58 4.94 -2.45
CA TYR A 32 -3.99 4.62 -1.09
C TYR A 32 -5.14 5.53 -0.67
N VAL A 33 -6.17 4.93 -0.10
CA VAL A 33 -7.25 5.58 0.65
C VAL A 33 -7.09 5.14 2.08
N GLU A 34 -6.69 6.05 2.96
CA GLU A 34 -6.33 5.72 4.33
C GLU A 34 -7.10 6.57 5.33
N ALA A 35 -7.47 5.95 6.47
CA ALA A 35 -7.91 6.64 7.67
C ALA A 35 -7.29 5.98 8.91
N CYS A 36 -7.04 6.78 9.94
CA CYS A 36 -6.49 6.32 11.21
C CYS A 36 -7.26 6.89 12.41
N SER A 37 -6.95 6.37 13.60
CA SER A 37 -7.62 6.74 14.86
C SER A 37 -7.30 8.15 15.37
N CYS A 38 -6.22 8.77 14.91
CA CYS A 38 -5.80 10.11 15.33
C CYS A 38 -6.71 11.20 14.80
N HIS A 39 -6.78 12.35 15.50
CA HIS A 39 -7.42 13.53 14.95
C HIS A 39 -6.60 14.14 13.80
N LEU A 40 -7.24 14.90 12.93
CA LEU A 40 -6.56 15.77 12.00
C LEU A 40 -6.06 17.01 12.80
N PHE A 41 -4.82 17.33 12.81
CA PHE A 41 -3.71 16.95 11.96
C PHE A 41 -2.80 15.93 12.67
N CYS A 42 -2.63 14.73 12.11
CA CYS A 42 -1.92 13.65 12.76
C CYS A 42 -0.40 13.91 12.79
N GLN A 43 0.23 13.75 13.95
CA GLN A 43 1.68 13.89 14.10
C GLN A 43 2.46 12.76 13.42
N CYS A 44 1.82 11.64 13.09
CA CYS A 44 2.44 10.50 12.42
C CYS A 44 3.06 10.87 11.06
N TYR A 45 2.59 11.94 10.41
CA TYR A 45 3.22 12.45 9.19
C TYR A 45 4.71 12.82 9.34
N PHE A 46 5.15 13.08 10.56
CA PHE A 46 6.51 13.54 10.87
C PHE A 46 7.33 12.53 11.68
N SER A 47 6.79 11.34 11.97
CA SER A 47 7.41 10.38 12.89
C SER A 47 8.74 9.83 12.41
N ASP A 48 8.90 9.63 11.12
CA ASP A 48 10.12 9.06 10.52
C ASP A 48 11.36 9.92 10.68
N SER A 49 11.18 11.23 10.84
CA SER A 49 12.30 12.17 10.83
C SER A 49 12.90 12.42 12.19
N HIS A 50 12.18 12.19 13.29
CA HIS A 50 12.61 12.66 14.60
C HIS A 50 12.26 11.75 15.78
N GLY A 51 11.80 10.52 15.54
CA GLY A 51 11.48 9.57 16.62
C GLY A 51 10.34 10.03 17.52
N HIS A 52 9.40 10.80 17.00
CA HIS A 52 8.26 11.28 17.77
C HIS A 52 7.37 10.14 18.22
N LYS A 53 7.02 10.14 19.50
CA LYS A 53 5.99 9.27 20.05
C LYS A 53 4.63 9.69 19.50
N HIS A 54 3.70 8.73 19.39
CA HIS A 54 2.31 9.04 19.09
C HIS A 54 1.76 10.08 20.05
N ALA A 55 1.03 11.04 19.50
CA ALA A 55 0.65 12.21 20.22
C ALA A 55 -0.54 12.04 21.13
N GLU A 56 -1.49 11.18 20.76
CA GLU A 56 -2.79 11.16 21.41
C GLU A 56 -3.04 9.91 22.25
N HIS A 57 -2.53 8.76 21.80
CA HIS A 57 -2.77 7.46 22.46
C HIS A 57 -1.73 6.43 22.04
N PRO A 58 -1.54 5.33 22.81
CA PRO A 58 -0.49 4.32 22.55
C PRO A 58 -0.85 3.34 21.43
N PHE A 59 -1.79 3.68 20.57
CA PHE A 59 -2.22 2.89 19.43
C PHE A 59 -2.43 3.79 18.21
N CYS A 60 -2.39 3.20 17.02
CA CYS A 60 -2.71 3.85 15.76
C CYS A 60 -3.47 2.86 14.89
N GLU A 61 -4.77 2.71 15.18
CA GLU A 61 -5.67 1.84 14.41
C GLU A 61 -5.98 2.48 13.07
N PHE A 62 -5.85 1.69 12.00
CA PHE A 62 -5.98 2.19 10.65
C PHE A 62 -6.68 1.21 9.70
N ASN A 63 -7.21 1.77 8.62
CA ASN A 63 -7.60 1.06 7.40
C ASN A 63 -6.99 1.74 6.20
N MET A 64 -6.48 0.94 5.27
CA MET A 64 -5.92 1.38 3.99
C MET A 64 -6.48 0.52 2.86
N ALA A 65 -7.24 1.12 1.95
CA ALA A 65 -7.67 0.48 0.72
C ALA A 65 -6.74 0.88 -0.42
N VAL A 66 -6.15 -0.08 -1.11
CA VAL A 66 -5.09 0.15 -2.09
C VAL A 66 -5.45 -0.40 -3.45
N THR A 67 -5.18 0.40 -4.49
CA THR A 67 -5.23 -0.05 -5.88
C THR A 67 -3.87 0.17 -6.52
N VAL A 68 -3.25 -0.90 -7.01
CA VAL A 68 -2.02 -0.82 -7.80
C VAL A 68 -2.37 -0.34 -9.20
N ARG A 69 -1.86 0.84 -9.59
CA ARG A 69 -2.06 1.40 -10.94
C ARG A 69 -1.18 0.70 -11.95
N GLU A 70 0.09 0.55 -11.61
CA GLU A 70 1.12 -0.07 -12.43
C GLU A 70 2.19 -0.67 -11.54
N GLY A 71 2.85 -1.71 -12.01
CA GLY A 71 3.95 -2.32 -11.28
C GLY A 71 4.28 -3.71 -11.77
N HIS A 72 5.43 -4.19 -11.36
CA HIS A 72 5.91 -5.53 -11.64
C HIS A 72 6.76 -6.07 -10.49
N SER A 73 6.87 -7.40 -10.44
CA SER A 73 7.85 -8.11 -9.63
C SER A 73 8.40 -9.25 -10.48
N GLY A 74 9.65 -9.09 -10.95
CA GLY A 74 10.16 -9.91 -12.04
C GLY A 74 9.20 -9.86 -13.25
N ASN A 75 8.70 -11.03 -13.66
CA ASN A 75 7.76 -11.15 -14.79
C ASN A 75 6.28 -11.07 -14.38
N VAL A 76 5.96 -10.84 -13.12
CA VAL A 76 4.58 -10.75 -12.63
C VAL A 76 4.11 -9.30 -12.76
N ASP A 77 3.08 -9.09 -13.60
CA ASP A 77 2.38 -7.80 -13.68
C ASP A 77 1.48 -7.62 -12.46
N LEU A 78 1.61 -6.48 -11.78
CA LEU A 78 0.85 -6.13 -10.59
C LEU A 78 -0.27 -5.12 -10.87
N ALA A 79 -0.41 -4.64 -12.09
CA ALA A 79 -1.42 -3.64 -12.44
C ALA A 79 -2.86 -4.13 -12.13
N ASN A 80 -3.69 -3.20 -11.67
CA ASN A 80 -5.11 -3.42 -11.31
C ASN A 80 -5.34 -4.40 -10.14
N THR A 81 -4.30 -4.82 -9.44
CA THR A 81 -4.47 -5.57 -8.19
C THR A 81 -4.96 -4.66 -7.08
N LYS A 82 -5.70 -5.23 -6.14
CA LYS A 82 -6.17 -4.53 -4.94
C LYS A 82 -5.81 -5.30 -3.70
N TYR A 83 -5.46 -4.56 -2.65
CA TYR A 83 -5.31 -5.09 -1.31
C TYR A 83 -5.80 -4.09 -0.27
N TRP A 84 -6.06 -4.59 0.92
CA TRP A 84 -6.51 -3.80 2.05
C TRP A 84 -5.66 -4.14 3.27
N LEU A 85 -5.27 -3.13 4.02
CA LEU A 85 -4.61 -3.30 5.31
C LEU A 85 -5.51 -2.75 6.40
N THR A 86 -5.80 -3.57 7.39
CA THR A 86 -6.40 -3.15 8.66
C THR A 86 -5.44 -3.50 9.76
N GLY A 87 -5.14 -2.58 10.65
CA GLY A 87 -4.15 -2.85 11.67
C GLY A 87 -4.04 -1.79 12.75
N ASP A 88 -3.07 -2.01 13.61
CA ASP A 88 -2.63 -1.07 14.64
C ASP A 88 -1.11 -0.95 14.58
N LEU A 89 -0.61 0.25 14.33
CA LEU A 89 0.82 0.52 14.35
C LEU A 89 1.40 0.49 15.78
N GLY A 90 0.56 0.65 16.81
CA GLY A 90 1.02 0.77 18.20
C GLY A 90 1.79 2.06 18.46
N ASP A 91 2.54 2.11 19.55
CA ASP A 91 3.30 3.28 19.98
C ASP A 91 4.80 3.24 19.62
N LYS A 92 5.26 2.12 19.04
CA LYS A 92 6.69 1.87 18.81
C LYS A 92 7.12 1.91 17.34
N TRP A 93 6.17 2.07 16.43
CA TRP A 93 6.48 1.98 15.00
C TRP A 93 7.46 3.07 14.52
N GLY A 94 7.34 4.30 15.02
CA GLY A 94 8.24 5.40 14.66
C GLY A 94 9.63 5.31 15.28
N THR A 95 9.76 4.69 16.47
CA THR A 95 11.02 4.64 17.23
C THR A 95 11.74 3.30 17.12
N GLU A 96 11.00 2.19 17.15
CA GLU A 96 11.57 0.83 17.15
C GLU A 96 11.26 0.07 15.85
N LYS A 97 10.54 0.67 14.90
CA LYS A 97 10.05 0.02 13.66
C LYS A 97 9.19 -1.22 13.95
N LYS A 98 8.47 -1.24 15.07
CA LYS A 98 7.59 -2.34 15.49
C LYS A 98 6.16 -1.87 15.48
N ALA A 99 5.29 -2.65 14.82
CA ALA A 99 3.85 -2.46 14.80
C ALA A 99 3.16 -3.63 15.53
N THR A 100 1.96 -3.40 16.03
CA THR A 100 1.24 -4.36 16.87
C THR A 100 0.68 -5.50 16.04
N TRP A 101 -0.19 -5.18 15.07
CA TRP A 101 -0.81 -6.20 14.20
C TRP A 101 -1.25 -5.61 12.86
N VAL A 102 -1.37 -6.50 11.88
CA VAL A 102 -1.98 -6.19 10.58
C VAL A 102 -2.68 -7.40 9.99
N THR A 103 -3.85 -7.17 9.39
CA THR A 103 -4.49 -8.09 8.46
C THR A 103 -4.37 -7.53 7.05
N VAL A 104 -3.75 -8.31 6.17
CA VAL A 104 -3.65 -8.04 4.73
C VAL A 104 -4.77 -8.81 4.04
N SER A 105 -5.69 -8.11 3.39
CA SER A 105 -6.76 -8.72 2.62
C SER A 105 -6.52 -8.48 1.13
N PHE A 106 -6.45 -9.51 0.32
CA PHE A 106 -6.35 -9.38 -1.13
C PHE A 106 -7.74 -9.50 -1.77
N ASP A 107 -8.01 -8.69 -2.81
CA ASP A 107 -9.21 -8.87 -3.62
C ASP A 107 -9.16 -10.25 -4.30
N PRO A 108 -10.26 -11.02 -4.36
CA PRO A 108 -10.29 -12.35 -4.98
C PRO A 108 -9.89 -12.38 -6.47
N LYS A 109 -9.92 -11.23 -7.15
CA LYS A 109 -9.44 -11.11 -8.54
C LYS A 109 -7.91 -11.07 -8.63
N THR A 110 -7.21 -10.82 -7.52
CA THR A 110 -5.74 -10.87 -7.45
C THR A 110 -5.31 -12.33 -7.49
N THR A 111 -4.57 -12.74 -8.52
CA THR A 111 -4.11 -14.11 -8.69
C THR A 111 -3.13 -14.52 -7.59
N GLN A 112 -2.93 -15.84 -7.39
CA GLN A 112 -1.95 -16.34 -6.42
C GLN A 112 -0.54 -15.79 -6.69
N ALA A 113 -0.08 -15.81 -7.96
CA ALA A 113 1.23 -15.26 -8.34
C ALA A 113 1.38 -13.76 -7.99
N GLN A 114 0.31 -12.98 -8.19
CA GLN A 114 0.30 -11.57 -7.81
C GLN A 114 0.32 -11.37 -6.29
N ARG A 115 -0.43 -12.19 -5.52
CA ARG A 115 -0.39 -12.16 -4.05
C ARG A 115 0.99 -12.49 -3.50
N ASP A 116 1.62 -13.55 -4.03
CA ASP A 116 2.96 -13.97 -3.62
C ASP A 116 4.02 -12.90 -3.93
N ALA A 117 3.84 -12.17 -5.04
CA ALA A 117 4.69 -11.05 -5.41
C ALA A 117 4.43 -9.81 -4.57
N LEU A 118 3.16 -9.48 -4.25
CA LEU A 118 2.79 -8.28 -3.48
C LEU A 118 3.12 -8.39 -2.00
N ALA A 119 3.00 -9.56 -1.37
CA ALA A 119 3.22 -9.70 0.06
C ALA A 119 4.59 -9.16 0.53
N PRO A 120 5.74 -9.52 -0.07
CA PRO A 120 7.02 -8.96 0.32
C PRO A 120 7.15 -7.47 -0.03
N ILE A 121 6.50 -6.99 -1.11
CA ILE A 121 6.50 -5.57 -1.48
C ILE A 121 5.78 -4.74 -0.42
N ILE A 122 4.62 -5.20 0.05
CA ILE A 122 3.85 -4.55 1.11
C ILE A 122 4.72 -4.45 2.38
N LEU A 123 5.32 -5.55 2.82
CA LEU A 123 6.17 -5.54 4.01
C LEU A 123 7.37 -4.59 3.89
N LYS A 124 8.03 -4.56 2.71
CA LYS A 124 9.14 -3.64 2.44
C LYS A 124 8.70 -2.18 2.37
N THR A 125 7.50 -1.91 1.83
CA THR A 125 6.97 -0.54 1.73
C THR A 125 6.77 0.10 3.11
N TYR A 126 6.35 -0.67 4.11
CA TYR A 126 6.19 -0.15 5.46
C TYR A 126 7.49 -0.21 6.28
N GLY A 127 8.37 -1.18 6.02
CA GLY A 127 9.63 -1.34 6.74
C GLY A 127 9.46 -1.58 8.23
N LEU A 128 8.37 -2.26 8.63
CA LEU A 128 7.99 -2.52 10.02
C LEU A 128 8.07 -4.01 10.35
N GLU A 129 8.45 -4.32 11.58
CA GLU A 129 8.25 -5.64 12.18
C GLU A 129 6.83 -5.72 12.75
N TRP A 130 6.02 -6.64 12.26
CA TRP A 130 4.64 -6.85 12.70
C TRP A 130 4.57 -7.91 13.78
N GLY A 131 3.96 -7.58 14.93
CA GLY A 131 3.75 -8.54 16.01
C GLY A 131 2.78 -9.64 15.63
N GLU A 132 1.71 -9.32 14.92
CA GLU A 132 0.76 -10.26 14.34
C GLU A 132 0.52 -9.89 12.87
N LEU A 133 0.64 -10.88 11.97
CA LEU A 133 0.36 -10.74 10.54
C LEU A 133 -0.63 -11.81 10.10
N LYS A 134 -1.82 -11.38 9.66
CA LYS A 134 -2.81 -12.25 9.03
C LYS A 134 -2.95 -11.93 7.56
N VAL A 135 -3.21 -12.95 6.75
CA VAL A 135 -3.49 -12.81 5.32
C VAL A 135 -4.81 -13.50 5.01
N GLN A 136 -5.68 -12.84 4.25
CA GLN A 136 -6.97 -13.37 3.83
C GLN A 136 -7.37 -12.87 2.44
N GLU A 137 -8.48 -13.36 1.93
CA GLU A 137 -9.13 -12.86 0.73
C GLU A 137 -10.50 -12.30 1.07
N ALA A 138 -10.80 -11.10 0.55
CA ALA A 138 -12.12 -10.50 0.66
C ALA A 138 -12.34 -9.48 -0.47
N PRO A 139 -13.57 -9.32 -1.00
CA PRO A 139 -13.89 -8.32 -2.02
C PRO A 139 -13.57 -6.90 -1.55
N ILE A 140 -12.95 -6.11 -2.44
CA ILE A 140 -12.55 -4.74 -2.17
C ILE A 140 -13.20 -3.81 -3.19
N GLU A 141 -14.04 -2.91 -2.70
CA GLU A 141 -14.63 -1.84 -3.50
C GLU A 141 -14.08 -0.48 -3.06
N ILE A 142 -13.71 0.36 -4.02
CA ILE A 142 -13.29 1.75 -3.81
C ILE A 142 -14.04 2.60 -4.81
N ARG A 143 -14.73 3.65 -4.35
CA ARG A 143 -15.49 4.58 -5.16
C ARG A 143 -15.23 6.00 -4.71
N GLN A 144 -15.09 6.91 -5.68
CA GLN A 144 -15.03 8.35 -5.42
C GLN A 144 -16.16 9.05 -6.16
N SER A 145 -16.86 9.93 -5.47
CA SER A 145 -17.90 10.78 -6.03
C SER A 145 -17.75 12.20 -5.47
N GLY A 146 -17.25 13.11 -6.30
CA GLY A 146 -16.90 14.46 -5.86
C GLY A 146 -15.88 14.45 -4.72
N ASP A 147 -16.26 15.03 -3.59
CA ASP A 147 -15.43 15.14 -2.39
C ASP A 147 -15.55 13.93 -1.43
N ILE A 148 -16.38 12.97 -1.78
CA ILE A 148 -16.59 11.76 -0.96
C ILE A 148 -15.83 10.60 -1.58
N VAL A 149 -15.12 9.87 -0.74
CA VAL A 149 -14.53 8.56 -1.06
C VAL A 149 -15.12 7.52 -0.14
N GLU A 150 -15.56 6.41 -0.72
CA GLU A 150 -16.01 5.23 0.00
C GLU A 150 -15.13 4.04 -0.37
N ALA A 151 -14.71 3.27 0.64
CA ALA A 151 -14.05 2.00 0.44
C ALA A 151 -14.66 0.93 1.36
N LYS A 152 -14.80 -0.29 0.84
CA LYS A 152 -15.47 -1.43 1.51
C LYS A 152 -14.63 -2.68 1.39
N LEU A 153 -14.43 -3.34 2.51
CA LEU A 153 -13.89 -4.69 2.60
C LEU A 153 -15.03 -5.65 2.96
N ALA A 154 -15.23 -6.74 2.17
CA ALA A 154 -16.30 -7.70 2.33
C ALA A 154 -17.68 -7.01 2.40
N ASP A 155 -18.04 -6.21 1.39
CA ASP A 155 -19.26 -5.40 1.31
C ASP A 155 -19.44 -4.45 2.51
N GLY A 156 -18.34 -4.04 3.14
CA GLY A 156 -18.33 -3.20 4.34
C GLY A 156 -18.58 -3.94 5.65
N LYS A 157 -18.66 -5.27 5.64
CA LYS A 157 -18.86 -6.08 6.86
C LYS A 157 -17.59 -6.16 7.70
N GLN A 158 -16.42 -6.30 7.06
CA GLN A 158 -15.14 -6.42 7.77
C GLN A 158 -14.45 -5.08 7.99
N ALA A 159 -14.51 -4.15 7.02
CA ALA A 159 -14.05 -2.78 7.22
C ALA A 159 -14.76 -1.83 6.25
N TYR A 160 -14.83 -0.57 6.68
CA TYR A 160 -15.49 0.48 5.91
C TYR A 160 -14.82 1.83 6.14
N LEU A 161 -14.63 2.56 5.05
CA LEU A 161 -14.19 3.94 5.03
C LEU A 161 -15.20 4.79 4.26
N LYS A 162 -15.63 5.89 4.87
CA LYS A 162 -16.32 6.99 4.20
C LYS A 162 -15.63 8.29 4.58
N LEU A 163 -15.02 8.94 3.59
CA LEU A 163 -14.13 10.07 3.79
C LEU A 163 -14.67 11.29 3.07
N GLN A 164 -14.52 12.46 3.70
CA GLN A 164 -14.84 13.78 3.15
C GLN A 164 -13.54 14.55 2.93
N ARG A 165 -13.34 15.06 1.71
CA ARG A 165 -12.18 15.90 1.40
C ARG A 165 -12.23 17.22 2.18
N GLU A 166 -11.09 17.64 2.71
CA GLU A 166 -10.91 18.96 3.28
C GLU A 166 -10.82 20.00 2.15
N PRO A 167 -11.74 20.97 2.08
CA PRO A 167 -11.90 21.81 0.89
C PRO A 167 -10.74 22.79 0.64
N GLY A 168 -9.98 23.14 1.68
CA GLY A 168 -9.01 24.23 1.60
C GLY A 168 -9.68 25.60 1.37
N ILE A 169 -8.87 26.66 1.28
CA ILE A 169 -9.37 28.02 1.13
C ILE A 169 -9.96 28.31 -0.26
N ASP A 170 -9.51 27.58 -1.28
CA ASP A 170 -9.93 27.77 -2.68
C ASP A 170 -10.88 26.67 -3.18
N GLY A 171 -11.31 25.77 -2.30
CA GLY A 171 -12.17 24.64 -2.61
C GLY A 171 -11.48 23.47 -3.36
N LYS A 172 -10.18 23.57 -3.67
CA LYS A 172 -9.45 22.53 -4.41
C LYS A 172 -8.92 21.40 -3.54
N GLY A 173 -9.05 21.55 -2.24
CA GLY A 173 -8.56 20.61 -1.26
C GLY A 173 -7.21 20.99 -0.65
N VAL A 174 -6.96 20.48 0.54
CA VAL A 174 -5.68 20.67 1.24
C VAL A 174 -4.74 19.55 0.83
N VAL A 175 -3.50 19.87 0.46
CA VAL A 175 -2.46 18.89 0.11
C VAL A 175 -1.20 19.18 0.92
N LEU A 176 -0.77 18.19 1.71
CA LEU A 176 0.50 18.22 2.43
C LEU A 176 1.58 17.60 1.54
N LYS A 177 2.60 18.39 1.19
CA LYS A 177 3.72 17.97 0.33
C LYS A 177 5.04 17.97 1.09
N ASN A 178 6.04 17.32 0.49
CA ASN A 178 7.39 17.22 1.03
C ASN A 178 7.44 16.48 2.39
N VAL A 179 6.59 15.46 2.52
CA VAL A 179 6.53 14.57 3.66
C VAL A 179 6.71 13.14 3.17
N LYS A 180 7.51 12.36 3.88
CA LYS A 180 7.77 10.96 3.55
C LYS A 180 6.55 10.09 3.87
N TYR A 181 6.33 9.05 3.06
CA TYR A 181 5.38 7.99 3.36
C TYR A 181 6.14 6.67 3.49
N PHE A 182 6.38 6.25 4.71
CA PHE A 182 7.16 5.03 5.04
C PHE A 182 8.43 4.89 4.18
N GLU A 183 8.67 3.74 3.54
CA GLU A 183 9.84 3.51 2.69
C GLU A 183 9.55 3.78 1.18
N ALA A 184 8.44 4.44 0.87
CA ALA A 184 8.16 4.86 -0.51
C ALA A 184 9.24 5.82 -1.03
N VAL A 185 9.69 5.59 -2.27
CA VAL A 185 10.75 6.42 -2.89
C VAL A 185 10.19 7.73 -3.46
N GLN A 186 8.88 7.79 -3.69
CA GLN A 186 8.19 8.98 -4.20
C GLN A 186 6.71 8.97 -3.78
N ASN A 187 6.13 10.15 -3.59
CA ASN A 187 4.69 10.34 -3.47
C ASN A 187 4.26 11.67 -4.11
N ASP A 188 2.96 11.82 -4.37
CA ASP A 188 2.36 13.03 -4.95
C ASP A 188 1.84 14.04 -3.91
N GLY A 189 1.97 13.69 -2.63
CA GLY A 189 1.49 14.45 -1.49
C GLY A 189 0.19 13.88 -0.92
N PHE A 190 -0.04 14.17 0.36
CA PHE A 190 -1.22 13.73 1.09
C PHE A 190 -2.37 14.66 0.78
N GLN A 191 -3.37 14.19 0.04
CA GLN A 191 -4.63 14.90 -0.12
C GLN A 191 -5.46 14.70 1.15
N MET A 192 -5.70 15.75 1.89
CA MET A 192 -6.29 15.67 3.23
C MET A 192 -7.79 15.43 3.18
N TYR A 193 -8.22 14.47 3.97
CA TYR A 193 -9.60 14.09 4.21
C TYR A 193 -9.86 13.95 5.71
N LYS A 194 -11.14 13.94 6.09
CA LYS A 194 -11.60 13.47 7.40
C LYS A 194 -12.56 12.30 7.25
N SER A 195 -12.54 11.38 8.19
CA SER A 195 -13.47 10.27 8.19
C SER A 195 -14.86 10.74 8.63
N ILE A 196 -15.87 10.48 7.80
CA ILE A 196 -17.26 10.46 8.22
C ILE A 196 -17.52 9.19 9.01
N GLU A 197 -16.97 8.07 8.50
CA GLU A 197 -16.98 6.76 9.14
C GLU A 197 -15.68 6.02 8.81
N HIS A 198 -15.06 5.45 9.84
CA HIS A 198 -13.88 4.63 9.76
C HIS A 198 -14.03 3.48 10.76
N ARG A 199 -14.24 2.27 10.29
CA ARG A 199 -14.44 1.13 11.18
C ARG A 199 -13.83 -0.16 10.64
N ALA A 200 -13.55 -1.07 11.58
CA ALA A 200 -13.20 -2.45 11.30
C ALA A 200 -13.98 -3.38 12.25
N ASP A 201 -14.32 -4.56 11.74
CA ASP A 201 -14.91 -5.67 12.45
C ASP A 201 -14.27 -6.98 11.98
N LEU A 202 -13.07 -7.23 12.50
CA LEU A 202 -12.29 -8.43 12.24
C LEU A 202 -12.21 -9.31 13.48
N PRO A 203 -12.06 -10.63 13.35
CA PRO A 203 -11.93 -11.52 14.50
C PRO A 203 -10.82 -11.09 15.47
N GLY A 204 -11.22 -10.65 16.67
CA GLY A 204 -10.31 -10.16 17.71
C GLY A 204 -9.96 -8.68 17.64
N HIS A 205 -10.37 -7.96 16.58
CA HIS A 205 -10.02 -6.56 16.39
C HIS A 205 -11.21 -5.76 15.86
N GLN A 206 -11.76 -4.90 16.72
CA GLN A 206 -12.92 -4.07 16.40
C GLN A 206 -12.67 -2.63 16.81
N PHE A 207 -12.92 -1.70 15.90
CA PHE A 207 -12.89 -0.26 16.19
C PHE A 207 -13.86 0.52 15.30
N SER A 208 -14.26 1.70 15.78
CA SER A 208 -15.11 2.62 15.00
C SER A 208 -14.83 4.06 15.39
N TYR A 209 -14.58 4.88 14.38
CA TYR A 209 -14.22 6.29 14.51
C TYR A 209 -14.98 7.16 13.52
N SER A 210 -15.15 8.42 13.88
CA SER A 210 -15.60 9.50 13.00
C SER A 210 -14.79 10.76 13.29
N ASP A 211 -14.76 11.70 12.36
CA ASP A 211 -14.02 12.95 12.48
C ASP A 211 -12.54 12.75 12.81
N ARG A 212 -11.93 11.77 12.14
CA ARG A 212 -10.52 11.40 12.30
C ARG A 212 -9.73 11.68 11.03
N ASN A 213 -8.42 11.70 11.19
CA ASN A 213 -7.47 11.90 10.12
C ASN A 213 -7.62 10.86 9.02
N ALA A 214 -7.67 11.34 7.78
CA ALA A 214 -7.70 10.51 6.59
C ALA A 214 -6.99 11.22 5.44
N PHE A 215 -6.57 10.47 4.44
CA PHE A 215 -5.96 11.04 3.25
C PHE A 215 -6.02 10.07 2.06
N LEU A 216 -5.83 10.65 0.87
CA LEU A 216 -5.48 9.93 -0.34
C LEU A 216 -4.06 10.28 -0.73
N ILE A 217 -3.32 9.30 -1.23
CA ILE A 217 -1.95 9.48 -1.70
C ILE A 217 -1.63 8.46 -2.80
N THR A 218 -0.88 8.89 -3.81
CA THR A 218 -0.25 7.98 -4.77
C THR A 218 1.23 7.85 -4.42
N ILE A 219 1.70 6.64 -4.23
CA ILE A 219 3.11 6.37 -3.93
C ILE A 219 3.78 5.54 -5.02
N VAL A 220 5.09 5.65 -5.08
CA VAL A 220 5.98 4.71 -5.78
C VAL A 220 6.86 4.03 -4.76
N SER A 221 6.79 2.71 -4.72
CA SER A 221 7.72 1.86 -3.99
C SER A 221 8.48 1.00 -4.98
N GLN A 222 9.76 0.78 -4.73
CA GLN A 222 10.60 -0.07 -5.58
C GLN A 222 11.79 -0.60 -4.78
N GLU A 223 12.37 -1.67 -5.28
CA GLU A 223 13.64 -2.12 -4.74
C GLU A 223 14.73 -1.14 -5.11
N THR A 224 15.41 -0.62 -4.09
CA THR A 224 16.64 0.13 -4.30
C THR A 224 17.77 -0.88 -4.45
N SER A 225 18.37 -0.98 -5.63
CA SER A 225 19.60 -1.75 -5.77
C SER A 225 20.64 -1.19 -4.82
N SER A 226 21.07 -2.00 -3.85
CA SER A 226 22.27 -1.70 -3.05
C SER A 226 23.44 -1.56 -4.04
N ARG A 227 23.92 -0.33 -4.21
CA ARG A 227 25.20 -0.08 -4.88
C ARG A 227 26.35 -0.47 -3.97
#